data_2fe05eb81b0b0ad30bc912cfff10caed
#
_entry.id   2fe05eb81b0b0ad30bc912cfff10caed
#
_cell.length_a   1.000
_cell.length_b   1.000
_cell.length_c   1.000
_cell.angle_alpha   90.00
_cell.angle_beta   90.00
_cell.angle_gamma   90.00
#
_symmetry.space_group_name_H-M   'P 1'
#
loop_
_entity.id
_entity.type
_entity.pdbx_description
1 polymer ?
#
loop_
_entity_poly.entity_id
_entity_poly.type
_entity_poly.pdbx_seq_one_letter_code
_entity_poly.pdbx_strand_id
1 'polypeptide(L)'
;MQTKKIFLASSEELRADRIAFELMIGQLNQEWVPRDTFFHLVVWENFIDAMSKDGLQQEYNKAIQGCDLFVLLFFTKVGCHTAEEFEAAFGAFRTGNKPLIYTYFKDDLVLTGDIDESIVSLLEFKKKLGELKHYYTRYRSAEELKWLFSRQLDKLYGDTQGLSLDITQATPQSQIDTIALALVNRFFSEVDARTAVDTAKLSNAVQRASEMARHTIFLLAQQLRKNNWATDKSLMERAIPILLALIDVDAHKHYYFGQLGYALKDRIKPEWQTAKTSLDHAIDLLGSEAGSWPLYEFNRAICSIRLDSNYADGKPSDVASRKEIVQDLRTARRGLEDLGELLEQPYSVDVRRWLQLNGAPRLD
;
A
#
# COMPACT_ATOMS: atom_id res chain seq x y z
N MET A 1 5.73 19.17 29.96
CA MET A 1 6.00 18.45 28.67
C MET A 1 6.57 17.09 29.00
N GLN A 2 5.90 16.01 28.56
CA GLN A 2 6.36 14.65 28.78
C GLN A 2 7.23 14.21 27.61
N THR A 3 8.46 13.78 27.88
CA THR A 3 9.33 13.23 26.85
C THR A 3 9.13 11.71 26.77
N LYS A 4 8.82 11.20 25.59
CA LYS A 4 8.73 9.76 25.26
C LYS A 4 9.92 9.38 24.41
N LYS A 5 10.74 8.47 24.90
CA LYS A 5 11.94 8.02 24.19
C LYS A 5 11.62 6.84 23.30
N ILE A 6 11.99 6.93 22.03
CA ILE A 6 11.81 5.89 21.01
C ILE A 6 13.21 5.44 20.57
N PHE A 7 13.53 4.17 20.73
CA PHE A 7 14.75 3.60 20.15
C PHE A 7 14.38 2.91 18.83
N LEU A 8 15.10 3.26 17.74
CA LEU A 8 14.92 2.68 16.43
C LEU A 8 16.12 1.79 16.06
N ALA A 9 15.86 0.49 15.88
CA ALA A 9 16.83 -0.49 15.45
C ALA A 9 16.49 -1.00 14.04
N SER A 10 17.47 -1.07 13.16
CA SER A 10 17.32 -1.64 11.82
C SER A 10 18.67 -2.04 11.24
N SER A 11 18.66 -2.94 10.23
CA SER A 11 19.84 -3.23 9.42
C SER A 11 20.16 -2.06 8.48
N GLU A 12 21.42 -2.02 7.99
CA GLU A 12 21.91 -0.94 7.09
C GLU A 12 21.11 -0.86 5.79
N GLU A 13 20.59 -1.98 5.28
CA GLU A 13 19.74 -2.04 4.09
C GLU A 13 18.48 -1.18 4.17
N LEU A 14 18.02 -0.86 5.40
CA LEU A 14 16.84 -0.04 5.66
C LEU A 14 17.17 1.43 6.00
N ARG A 15 18.36 1.91 5.62
CA ARG A 15 18.78 3.29 5.90
C ARG A 15 17.79 4.35 5.40
N ALA A 16 17.22 4.14 4.21
CA ALA A 16 16.23 5.06 3.65
C ALA A 16 14.93 5.10 4.49
N ASP A 17 14.46 3.94 4.96
CA ASP A 17 13.29 3.84 5.82
C ASP A 17 13.56 4.47 7.20
N ARG A 18 14.79 4.32 7.71
CA ARG A 18 15.24 4.92 8.98
C ARG A 18 15.23 6.45 8.91
N ILE A 19 15.82 7.04 7.86
CA ILE A 19 15.80 8.49 7.62
C ILE A 19 14.36 8.99 7.50
N ALA A 20 13.53 8.29 6.75
CA ALA A 20 12.13 8.65 6.60
C ALA A 20 11.35 8.59 7.93
N PHE A 21 11.66 7.63 8.79
CA PHE A 21 11.10 7.50 10.14
C PHE A 21 11.55 8.66 11.04
N GLU A 22 12.81 9.05 10.98
CA GLU A 22 13.36 10.19 11.74
C GLU A 22 12.65 11.50 11.36
N LEU A 23 12.52 11.76 10.05
CA LEU A 23 11.78 12.93 9.55
C LEU A 23 10.32 12.93 10.01
N MET A 24 9.68 11.79 10.02
CA MET A 24 8.31 11.65 10.54
C MET A 24 8.21 12.03 12.02
N ILE A 25 9.12 11.54 12.87
CA ILE A 25 9.12 11.88 14.29
C ILE A 25 9.29 13.40 14.48
N GLY A 26 10.15 14.04 13.68
CA GLY A 26 10.28 15.49 13.67
C GLY A 26 8.97 16.21 13.31
N GLN A 27 8.22 15.71 12.33
CA GLN A 27 6.93 16.26 11.95
C GLN A 27 5.86 16.02 13.03
N LEU A 28 5.79 14.81 13.58
CA LEU A 28 4.85 14.49 14.66
C LEU A 28 5.05 15.37 15.90
N ASN A 29 6.29 15.74 16.23
CA ASN A 29 6.56 16.64 17.34
C ASN A 29 5.91 18.01 17.15
N GLN A 30 5.70 18.50 15.93
CA GLN A 30 4.96 19.75 15.68
C GLN A 30 3.49 19.66 16.13
N GLU A 31 2.90 18.46 16.04
CA GLU A 31 1.51 18.21 16.41
C GLU A 31 1.37 17.84 17.90
N TRP A 32 2.38 17.16 18.46
CA TRP A 32 2.30 16.60 19.81
C TRP A 32 2.87 17.51 20.92
N VAL A 33 3.79 18.42 20.60
CA VAL A 33 4.30 19.41 21.57
C VAL A 33 3.18 20.29 22.13
N PRO A 34 2.20 20.78 21.33
CA PRO A 34 1.03 21.47 21.88
C PRO A 34 0.16 20.61 22.80
N ARG A 35 0.29 19.28 22.73
CA ARG A 35 -0.39 18.29 23.59
C ARG A 35 0.48 17.82 24.77
N ASP A 36 1.47 18.63 25.14
CA ASP A 36 2.42 18.37 26.23
C ASP A 36 3.27 17.09 26.08
N THR A 37 3.42 16.57 24.86
CA THR A 37 4.19 15.35 24.55
C THR A 37 5.28 15.63 23.52
N PHE A 38 6.50 15.16 23.77
CA PHE A 38 7.66 15.26 22.87
C PHE A 38 8.26 13.86 22.64
N PHE A 39 8.43 13.46 21.39
CA PHE A 39 9.07 12.19 21.01
C PHE A 39 10.56 12.41 20.75
N HIS A 40 11.39 11.80 21.57
CA HIS A 40 12.84 11.81 21.43
C HIS A 40 13.28 10.51 20.74
N LEU A 41 13.68 10.61 19.47
CA LEU A 41 14.19 9.47 18.72
C LEU A 41 15.67 9.22 19.05
N VAL A 42 16.00 7.98 19.39
CA VAL A 42 17.35 7.48 19.61
C VAL A 42 17.66 6.49 18.48
N VAL A 43 18.67 6.80 17.68
CA VAL A 43 19.22 5.95 16.61
C VAL A 43 20.69 5.68 16.89
N TRP A 44 21.17 4.53 16.44
CA TRP A 44 22.56 4.10 16.71
C TRP A 44 23.60 5.07 16.14
N GLU A 45 23.32 5.75 15.05
CA GLU A 45 24.20 6.75 14.44
C GLU A 45 24.48 7.96 15.35
N ASN A 46 23.63 8.19 16.33
CA ASN A 46 23.79 9.30 17.30
C ASN A 46 24.73 8.94 18.47
N PHE A 47 25.20 7.70 18.55
CA PHE A 47 26.18 7.31 19.55
C PHE A 47 27.58 7.65 19.06
N ILE A 48 28.40 8.13 19.98
CA ILE A 48 29.79 8.50 19.65
C ILE A 48 30.59 7.22 19.40
N ASP A 49 31.28 7.14 18.27
CA ASP A 49 32.21 6.07 17.91
C ASP A 49 33.49 6.12 18.79
N ALA A 50 33.34 6.43 20.06
CA ALA A 50 34.45 6.48 21.01
C ALA A 50 34.50 5.18 21.80
N MET A 51 35.70 4.68 22.06
CA MET A 51 35.93 3.51 22.89
C MET A 51 35.43 3.82 24.31
N SER A 52 34.27 3.27 24.70
CA SER A 52 33.73 3.40 26.04
C SER A 52 34.31 2.30 26.95
N LYS A 53 34.36 2.55 28.26
CA LYS A 53 34.88 1.65 29.25
C LYS A 53 34.14 0.30 29.30
N ASP A 54 32.85 0.33 28.91
CA ASP A 54 31.92 -0.80 28.98
C ASP A 54 31.58 -1.38 27.58
N GLY A 55 32.12 -0.77 26.51
CA GLY A 55 31.81 -1.15 25.11
C GLY A 55 30.51 -0.51 24.60
N LEU A 56 30.46 -0.22 23.29
CA LEU A 56 29.31 0.39 22.62
C LEU A 56 27.99 -0.37 22.84
N GLN A 57 28.05 -1.68 22.87
CA GLN A 57 26.86 -2.52 23.06
C GLN A 57 26.19 -2.33 24.45
N GLN A 58 26.99 -2.09 25.49
CA GLN A 58 26.40 -1.80 26.81
C GLN A 58 25.72 -0.42 26.87
N GLU A 59 26.26 0.56 26.15
CA GLU A 59 25.61 1.89 26.02
C GLU A 59 24.28 1.77 25.28
N TYR A 60 24.20 0.97 24.22
CA TYR A 60 22.93 0.67 23.52
C TYR A 60 21.95 -0.01 24.46
N ASN A 61 22.36 -1.03 25.20
CA ASN A 61 21.49 -1.73 26.14
C ASN A 61 20.97 -0.82 27.23
N LYS A 62 21.77 0.11 27.75
CA LYS A 62 21.34 1.14 28.71
C LYS A 62 20.31 2.10 28.06
N ALA A 63 20.55 2.52 26.82
CA ALA A 63 19.62 3.40 26.08
C ALA A 63 18.30 2.70 25.83
N ILE A 64 18.30 1.42 25.45
CA ILE A 64 17.11 0.59 25.22
C ILE A 64 16.29 0.45 26.52
N GLN A 65 16.94 0.14 27.65
CA GLN A 65 16.27 0.03 28.96
C GLN A 65 15.62 1.33 29.41
N GLY A 66 16.18 2.47 28.97
CA GLY A 66 15.66 3.81 29.28
C GLY A 66 14.58 4.31 28.32
N CYS A 67 14.18 3.53 27.31
CA CYS A 67 13.18 3.92 26.32
C CYS A 67 11.75 3.58 26.76
N ASP A 68 10.79 4.34 26.23
CA ASP A 68 9.37 4.02 26.34
C ASP A 68 8.93 3.05 25.22
N LEU A 69 9.48 3.24 24.03
CA LEU A 69 9.17 2.45 22.83
C LEU A 69 10.46 1.93 22.21
N PHE A 70 10.42 0.70 21.71
CA PHE A 70 11.49 0.07 20.95
C PHE A 70 10.94 -0.39 19.61
N VAL A 71 11.44 0.16 18.51
CA VAL A 71 10.99 -0.09 17.15
C VAL A 71 12.07 -0.82 16.37
N LEU A 72 11.69 -1.95 15.77
CA LEU A 72 12.56 -2.79 14.97
C LEU A 72 12.06 -2.83 13.53
N LEU A 73 12.98 -2.58 12.60
CA LEU A 73 12.71 -2.73 11.16
C LEU A 73 13.59 -3.85 10.60
N PHE A 74 12.96 -4.77 9.85
CA PHE A 74 13.61 -5.90 9.18
C PHE A 74 13.24 -5.94 7.71
N PHE A 75 14.15 -6.42 6.87
CA PHE A 75 13.89 -6.70 5.46
C PHE A 75 14.39 -8.09 5.05
N THR A 76 15.65 -8.23 4.60
CA THR A 76 16.18 -9.51 4.13
C THR A 76 16.94 -10.27 5.21
N LYS A 77 17.41 -9.59 6.27
CA LYS A 77 18.25 -10.17 7.31
C LYS A 77 17.96 -9.63 8.70
N VAL A 78 18.35 -10.40 9.69
CA VAL A 78 18.46 -9.93 11.07
C VAL A 78 19.94 -9.65 11.34
N GLY A 79 20.30 -8.37 11.53
CA GLY A 79 21.65 -8.00 11.95
C GLY A 79 21.96 -8.60 13.32
N CYS A 80 23.21 -9.04 13.55
CA CYS A 80 23.62 -9.61 14.85
C CYS A 80 23.33 -8.63 16.00
N HIS A 81 23.64 -7.35 15.83
CA HIS A 81 23.34 -6.32 16.82
C HIS A 81 21.84 -6.12 17.03
N THR A 82 21.03 -6.13 15.97
CA THR A 82 19.58 -5.99 16.07
C THR A 82 18.93 -7.14 16.85
N ALA A 83 19.49 -8.36 16.73
CA ALA A 83 19.05 -9.51 17.52
C ALA A 83 19.38 -9.34 19.01
N GLU A 84 20.58 -8.87 19.34
CA GLU A 84 21.01 -8.58 20.72
C GLU A 84 20.20 -7.44 21.34
N GLU A 85 19.93 -6.38 20.57
CA GLU A 85 19.07 -5.26 20.96
C GLU A 85 17.65 -5.71 21.28
N PHE A 86 17.10 -6.64 20.48
CA PHE A 86 15.81 -7.24 20.76
C PHE A 86 15.80 -8.02 22.07
N GLU A 87 16.82 -8.85 22.34
CA GLU A 87 16.91 -9.58 23.60
C GLU A 87 17.01 -8.65 24.81
N ALA A 88 17.77 -7.56 24.70
CA ALA A 88 17.86 -6.56 25.74
C ALA A 88 16.53 -5.86 26.00
N ALA A 89 15.83 -5.45 24.93
CA ALA A 89 14.49 -4.84 25.04
C ALA A 89 13.45 -5.80 25.60
N PHE A 90 13.46 -7.07 25.16
CA PHE A 90 12.55 -8.10 25.63
C PHE A 90 12.79 -8.46 27.09
N GLY A 91 14.06 -8.56 27.50
CA GLY A 91 14.43 -8.74 28.90
C GLY A 91 13.94 -7.61 29.80
N ALA A 92 14.12 -6.36 29.38
CA ALA A 92 13.64 -5.19 30.09
C ALA A 92 12.09 -5.15 30.15
N PHE A 93 11.41 -5.45 29.03
CA PHE A 93 9.95 -5.54 28.99
C PHE A 93 9.40 -6.58 29.98
N ARG A 94 10.01 -7.77 30.06
CA ARG A 94 9.58 -8.83 31.00
C ARG A 94 9.69 -8.44 32.46
N THR A 95 10.64 -7.58 32.81
CA THR A 95 10.87 -7.16 34.19
C THR A 95 10.11 -5.89 34.57
N GLY A 96 9.93 -4.96 33.63
CA GLY A 96 9.40 -3.61 33.88
C GLY A 96 8.21 -3.19 33.03
N ASN A 97 7.66 -4.05 32.16
CA ASN A 97 6.64 -3.73 31.16
C ASN A 97 7.04 -2.60 30.18
N LYS A 98 8.33 -2.29 30.10
CA LYS A 98 8.93 -1.30 29.16
C LYS A 98 10.30 -1.77 28.69
N PRO A 99 10.71 -1.37 27.46
CA PRO A 99 9.95 -0.61 26.46
C PRO A 99 8.84 -1.44 25.80
N LEU A 100 7.79 -0.77 25.26
CA LEU A 100 6.86 -1.45 24.37
C LEU A 100 7.55 -1.74 23.04
N ILE A 101 7.50 -2.99 22.59
CA ILE A 101 8.26 -3.47 21.42
C ILE A 101 7.35 -3.51 20.19
N TYR A 102 7.75 -2.81 19.14
CA TYR A 102 7.11 -2.81 17.82
C TYR A 102 8.04 -3.39 16.77
N THR A 103 7.59 -4.42 16.08
CA THR A 103 8.37 -5.09 15.04
C THR A 103 7.71 -4.95 13.69
N TYR A 104 8.43 -4.41 12.72
CA TYR A 104 8.01 -4.19 11.36
C TYR A 104 8.89 -4.94 10.37
N PHE A 105 8.27 -5.65 9.43
CA PHE A 105 8.97 -6.33 8.33
C PHE A 105 8.63 -5.64 7.01
N LYS A 106 9.64 -5.22 6.28
CA LYS A 106 9.46 -4.71 4.92
C LYS A 106 9.07 -5.86 4.00
N ASP A 107 8.04 -5.64 3.20
CA ASP A 107 7.48 -6.58 2.24
C ASP A 107 7.71 -6.00 0.84
N ASP A 108 8.92 -6.21 0.30
CA ASP A 108 9.38 -5.71 -0.98
C ASP A 108 10.05 -6.83 -1.77
N LEU A 109 10.27 -6.62 -3.07
CA LEU A 109 10.93 -7.57 -3.94
C LEU A 109 12.40 -7.75 -3.53
N VAL A 110 12.82 -9.00 -3.41
CA VAL A 110 14.21 -9.39 -3.19
C VAL A 110 14.70 -10.06 -4.46
N LEU A 111 15.78 -9.53 -5.04
CA LEU A 111 16.40 -10.16 -6.21
C LEU A 111 17.00 -11.51 -5.77
N THR A 112 16.88 -12.53 -6.62
CA THR A 112 17.38 -13.88 -6.29
C THR A 112 18.88 -13.92 -6.03
N GLY A 113 19.65 -12.97 -6.59
CA GLY A 113 21.09 -12.82 -6.33
C GLY A 113 21.41 -12.25 -4.94
N ASP A 114 20.45 -11.61 -4.27
CA ASP A 114 20.61 -11.03 -2.93
C ASP A 114 20.09 -11.97 -1.83
N ILE A 115 19.61 -13.17 -2.21
CA ILE A 115 19.18 -14.20 -1.29
C ILE A 115 20.41 -14.99 -0.84
N ASP A 116 20.85 -14.72 0.37
CA ASP A 116 21.96 -15.44 1.03
C ASP A 116 21.50 -16.14 2.30
N GLU A 117 22.42 -16.74 3.04
CA GLU A 117 22.14 -17.43 4.30
C GLU A 117 21.49 -16.53 5.36
N SER A 118 21.55 -15.21 5.21
CA SER A 118 20.95 -14.27 6.16
C SER A 118 19.42 -14.32 6.19
N ILE A 119 18.79 -14.77 5.12
CA ILE A 119 17.34 -15.02 5.08
C ILE A 119 16.92 -16.11 6.07
N VAL A 120 17.79 -17.08 6.35
CA VAL A 120 17.53 -18.13 7.35
C VAL A 120 17.39 -17.49 8.73
N SER A 121 18.27 -16.56 9.07
CA SER A 121 18.21 -15.83 10.35
C SER A 121 16.90 -15.04 10.51
N LEU A 122 16.38 -14.46 9.40
CA LEU A 122 15.09 -13.77 9.40
C LEU A 122 13.92 -14.73 9.66
N LEU A 123 13.94 -15.92 9.04
CA LEU A 123 12.90 -16.93 9.23
C LEU A 123 12.92 -17.50 10.66
N GLU A 124 14.09 -17.75 11.20
CA GLU A 124 14.27 -18.20 12.59
C GLU A 124 13.78 -17.16 13.58
N PHE A 125 14.09 -15.88 13.32
CA PHE A 125 13.62 -14.77 14.15
C PHE A 125 12.09 -14.61 14.08
N LYS A 126 11.48 -14.73 12.90
CA LYS A 126 10.01 -14.74 12.76
C LYS A 126 9.37 -15.89 13.54
N LYS A 127 9.97 -17.09 13.51
CA LYS A 127 9.52 -18.24 14.30
C LYS A 127 9.59 -17.94 15.78
N LYS A 128 10.70 -17.39 16.26
CA LYS A 128 10.90 -16.97 17.65
C LYS A 128 9.85 -15.94 18.10
N LEU A 129 9.54 -14.92 17.28
CA LEU A 129 8.46 -13.99 17.58
C LEU A 129 7.10 -14.68 17.73
N GLY A 130 6.82 -15.67 16.89
CA GLY A 130 5.61 -16.48 16.98
C GLY A 130 5.54 -17.29 18.30
N GLU A 131 6.64 -17.91 18.73
CA GLU A 131 6.75 -18.65 20.01
C GLU A 131 6.54 -17.71 21.22
N LEU A 132 7.02 -16.48 21.12
CA LEU A 132 6.82 -15.43 22.12
C LEU A 132 5.41 -14.80 22.06
N LYS A 133 4.55 -15.22 21.12
CA LYS A 133 3.24 -14.62 20.83
C LYS A 133 3.33 -13.12 20.56
N HIS A 134 4.46 -12.66 20.02
CA HIS A 134 4.67 -11.29 19.61
C HIS A 134 4.21 -11.09 18.18
N TYR A 135 3.25 -10.19 17.98
CA TYR A 135 2.73 -9.87 16.65
C TYR A 135 3.63 -8.83 15.97
N TYR A 136 3.98 -9.07 14.72
CA TYR A 136 4.70 -8.14 13.87
C TYR A 136 3.80 -7.58 12.77
N THR A 137 4.13 -6.40 12.30
CA THR A 137 3.42 -5.72 11.22
C THR A 137 4.27 -5.73 9.95
N ARG A 138 3.64 -5.90 8.78
CA ARG A 138 4.33 -5.75 7.49
C ARG A 138 4.08 -4.36 6.93
N TYR A 139 5.05 -3.83 6.19
CA TYR A 139 4.94 -2.58 5.46
C TYR A 139 5.67 -2.67 4.12
N ARG A 140 5.24 -1.90 3.11
CA ARG A 140 5.79 -1.92 1.76
C ARG A 140 6.52 -0.64 1.40
N SER A 141 6.16 0.47 2.03
CA SER A 141 6.80 1.76 1.80
C SER A 141 7.06 2.50 3.11
N ALA A 142 7.98 3.46 3.06
CA ALA A 142 8.25 4.32 4.20
C ALA A 142 7.00 5.10 4.64
N GLU A 143 6.13 5.47 3.72
CA GLU A 143 4.86 6.15 4.00
C GLU A 143 3.89 5.23 4.76
N GLU A 144 3.81 3.96 4.38
CA GLU A 144 2.99 2.98 5.09
C GLU A 144 3.53 2.73 6.50
N LEU A 145 4.86 2.61 6.66
CA LEU A 145 5.50 2.50 7.97
C LEU A 145 5.16 3.70 8.87
N LYS A 146 5.30 4.92 8.34
CA LYS A 146 4.95 6.15 9.04
C LYS A 146 3.50 6.13 9.52
N TRP A 147 2.57 5.80 8.64
CA TRP A 147 1.16 5.73 8.97
C TRP A 147 0.85 4.68 10.03
N LEU A 148 1.41 3.47 9.89
CA LEU A 148 1.23 2.38 10.85
C LEU A 148 1.73 2.77 12.23
N PHE A 149 2.91 3.39 12.31
CA PHE A 149 3.50 3.78 13.59
C PHE A 149 2.80 4.97 14.23
N SER A 150 2.42 6.00 13.45
CA SER A 150 1.65 7.14 13.96
C SER A 150 0.35 6.69 14.64
N ARG A 151 -0.37 5.72 14.04
CA ARG A 151 -1.56 5.13 14.66
C ARG A 151 -1.28 4.41 15.98
N GLN A 152 -0.09 3.85 16.19
CA GLN A 152 0.27 3.26 17.47
C GLN A 152 0.52 4.35 18.51
N LEU A 153 1.16 5.46 18.12
CA LEU A 153 1.36 6.61 19.02
C LEU A 153 0.02 7.23 19.44
N ASP A 154 -0.92 7.38 18.51
CA ASP A 154 -2.27 7.86 18.82
C ASP A 154 -2.99 6.96 19.83
N LYS A 155 -2.85 5.64 19.72
CA LYS A 155 -3.44 4.68 20.67
C LYS A 155 -2.78 4.72 22.05
N LEU A 156 -1.47 5.01 22.11
CA LEU A 156 -0.71 5.01 23.37
C LEU A 156 -0.80 6.31 24.14
N TYR A 157 -0.78 7.42 23.41
CA TYR A 157 -0.59 8.75 23.98
C TYR A 157 -1.66 9.75 23.56
N GLY A 158 -2.48 9.41 22.56
CA GLY A 158 -3.72 10.13 22.28
C GLY A 158 -4.60 10.04 23.54
N ASP A 159 -5.24 11.13 23.91
CA ASP A 159 -6.04 11.21 25.13
C ASP A 159 -6.98 10.01 25.28
N THR A 160 -6.55 9.04 26.09
CA THR A 160 -7.31 7.83 26.45
C THR A 160 -8.27 8.12 27.62
N GLN A 161 -8.84 9.27 27.67
CA GLN A 161 -10.11 9.45 28.36
C GLN A 161 -11.20 8.89 27.47
N GLY A 162 -11.27 7.55 27.49
CA GLY A 162 -12.28 6.75 26.84
C GLY A 162 -12.29 6.95 25.32
N LEU A 163 -12.57 5.89 24.59
CA LEU A 163 -13.16 5.97 23.26
C LEU A 163 -14.62 6.54 23.32
N SER A 164 -14.88 7.51 24.12
CA SER A 164 -15.64 8.67 23.79
C SER A 164 -14.64 9.55 23.02
N LEU A 165 -14.60 9.39 21.68
CA LEU A 165 -14.26 10.47 20.81
C LEU A 165 -14.85 11.72 21.46
N ASP A 166 -14.01 12.55 22.08
CA ASP A 166 -14.44 13.89 22.47
C ASP A 166 -14.58 14.66 21.17
N ILE A 167 -15.74 14.42 20.56
CA ILE A 167 -16.22 14.95 19.29
C ILE A 167 -16.17 16.50 19.31
N THR A 168 -15.90 17.10 20.46
CA THR A 168 -15.92 18.54 20.66
C THR A 168 -14.62 19.24 20.27
N GLN A 169 -13.47 18.56 20.13
CA GLN A 169 -12.18 19.18 19.77
C GLN A 169 -11.64 18.77 18.37
N ALA A 170 -12.10 17.66 17.80
CA ALA A 170 -11.76 17.35 16.42
C ALA A 170 -12.47 18.35 15.49
N THR A 171 -11.76 18.89 14.51
CA THR A 171 -12.43 19.71 13.49
C THR A 171 -13.57 18.89 12.88
N PRO A 172 -14.71 19.47 12.55
CA PRO A 172 -15.81 18.75 11.91
C PRO A 172 -15.35 17.93 10.69
N GLN A 173 -14.31 18.41 9.99
CA GLN A 173 -13.75 17.72 8.83
C GLN A 173 -12.97 16.45 9.21
N SER A 174 -12.15 16.45 10.25
CA SER A 174 -11.39 15.26 10.67
C SER A 174 -12.29 14.13 11.18
N GLN A 175 -13.44 14.48 11.76
CA GLN A 175 -14.48 13.50 12.13
C GLN A 175 -15.10 12.86 10.90
N ILE A 176 -15.44 13.67 9.90
CA ILE A 176 -15.99 13.20 8.62
C ILE A 176 -15.00 12.26 7.95
N ASP A 177 -13.72 12.62 7.90
CA ASP A 177 -12.65 11.81 7.31
C ASP A 177 -12.49 10.46 8.03
N THR A 178 -12.50 10.48 9.36
CA THR A 178 -12.42 9.26 10.18
C THR A 178 -13.61 8.33 9.91
N ILE A 179 -14.83 8.88 9.83
CA ILE A 179 -16.04 8.11 9.53
C ILE A 179 -15.97 7.52 8.12
N ALA A 180 -15.54 8.31 7.13
CA ALA A 180 -15.42 7.85 5.75
C ALA A 180 -14.41 6.69 5.62
N LEU A 181 -13.24 6.81 6.21
CA LEU A 181 -12.21 5.77 6.23
C LEU A 181 -12.67 4.52 6.98
N ALA A 182 -13.37 4.66 8.09
CA ALA A 182 -13.92 3.54 8.86
C ALA A 182 -14.99 2.78 8.06
N LEU A 183 -15.88 3.49 7.37
CA LEU A 183 -16.91 2.89 6.51
C LEU A 183 -16.29 2.13 5.32
N VAL A 184 -15.27 2.72 4.66
CA VAL A 184 -14.57 2.06 3.54
C VAL A 184 -13.85 0.80 4.03
N ASN A 185 -13.10 0.87 5.13
CA ASN A 185 -12.40 -0.29 5.69
C ASN A 185 -13.38 -1.39 6.10
N ARG A 186 -14.50 -1.04 6.71
CA ARG A 186 -15.56 -2.00 7.04
C ARG A 186 -16.13 -2.64 5.78
N PHE A 187 -16.43 -1.85 4.75
CA PHE A 187 -16.91 -2.34 3.47
C PHE A 187 -15.96 -3.33 2.79
N PHE A 188 -14.63 -3.14 2.95
CA PHE A 188 -13.63 -4.07 2.41
C PHE A 188 -13.47 -5.35 3.24
N SER A 189 -13.74 -5.32 4.52
CA SER A 189 -13.51 -6.45 5.44
C SER A 189 -14.74 -7.36 5.66
N GLU A 190 -15.96 -6.89 5.37
CA GLU A 190 -17.18 -7.69 5.56
C GLU A 190 -17.26 -8.84 4.55
N VAL A 191 -17.15 -10.07 5.06
CA VAL A 191 -17.19 -11.31 4.27
C VAL A 191 -18.64 -11.65 3.82
N ASP A 192 -19.64 -11.10 4.48
CA ASP A 192 -21.02 -11.47 4.24
C ASP A 192 -21.73 -10.49 3.30
N ALA A 193 -21.90 -10.91 2.04
CA ALA A 193 -22.66 -10.18 1.01
C ALA A 193 -24.16 -9.97 1.35
N ARG A 194 -24.62 -10.40 2.52
CA ARG A 194 -26.02 -10.29 2.97
C ARG A 194 -26.32 -8.97 3.67
N THR A 195 -25.34 -8.29 4.20
CA THR A 195 -25.50 -6.89 4.61
C THR A 195 -25.23 -6.02 3.38
N ALA A 196 -26.30 -5.67 2.67
CA ALA A 196 -26.21 -4.61 1.68
C ALA A 196 -25.65 -3.38 2.40
N VAL A 197 -24.33 -3.16 2.26
CA VAL A 197 -23.75 -1.90 2.67
C VAL A 197 -24.51 -0.85 1.89
N ASP A 198 -25.10 0.06 2.61
CA ASP A 198 -25.82 1.18 2.04
C ASP A 198 -24.80 2.00 1.21
N THR A 199 -24.70 1.66 -0.07
CA THR A 199 -23.78 2.31 -1.02
C THR A 199 -24.01 3.81 -1.06
N ALA A 200 -25.23 4.27 -0.74
CA ALA A 200 -25.55 5.68 -0.63
C ALA A 200 -24.87 6.32 0.58
N LYS A 201 -24.81 5.63 1.72
CA LYS A 201 -24.05 6.12 2.90
C LYS A 201 -22.56 6.18 2.61
N LEU A 202 -22.03 5.17 1.92
CA LEU A 202 -20.63 5.11 1.54
C LEU A 202 -20.28 6.27 0.59
N SER A 203 -21.07 6.46 -0.48
CA SER A 203 -20.89 7.56 -1.43
C SER A 203 -20.96 8.92 -0.72
N ASN A 204 -21.96 9.14 0.13
CA ASN A 204 -22.08 10.39 0.91
C ASN A 204 -20.86 10.64 1.82
N ALA A 205 -20.35 9.59 2.48
CA ALA A 205 -19.17 9.70 3.33
C ALA A 205 -17.92 10.09 2.51
N VAL A 206 -17.71 9.45 1.35
CA VAL A 206 -16.59 9.77 0.43
C VAL A 206 -16.71 11.19 -0.11
N GLN A 207 -17.91 11.63 -0.49
CA GLN A 207 -18.16 12.98 -1.00
C GLN A 207 -17.82 14.07 0.04
N ARG A 208 -18.11 13.83 1.31
CA ARG A 208 -17.86 14.79 2.40
C ARG A 208 -16.43 14.74 2.94
N ALA A 209 -15.67 13.70 2.62
CA ALA A 209 -14.30 13.54 3.05
C ALA A 209 -13.38 14.62 2.45
N SER A 210 -12.31 14.97 3.14
CA SER A 210 -11.27 15.88 2.63
C SER A 210 -10.54 15.25 1.43
N GLU A 211 -9.85 16.07 0.65
CA GLU A 211 -9.03 15.58 -0.48
C GLU A 211 -7.99 14.55 -0.02
N MET A 212 -7.34 14.78 1.12
CA MET A 212 -6.38 13.85 1.71
C MET A 212 -7.04 12.51 2.05
N ALA A 213 -8.20 12.52 2.69
CA ALA A 213 -8.92 11.30 3.03
C ALA A 213 -9.41 10.57 1.77
N ARG A 214 -9.91 11.28 0.75
CA ARG A 214 -10.26 10.69 -0.55
C ARG A 214 -9.07 10.07 -1.27
N HIS A 215 -7.89 10.70 -1.20
CA HIS A 215 -6.68 10.10 -1.74
C HIS A 215 -6.32 8.78 -1.02
N THR A 216 -6.41 8.75 0.30
CA THR A 216 -6.21 7.52 1.10
C THR A 216 -7.23 6.44 0.72
N ILE A 217 -8.51 6.80 0.58
CA ILE A 217 -9.59 5.90 0.15
C ILE A 217 -9.28 5.33 -1.25
N PHE A 218 -8.80 6.16 -2.17
CA PHE A 218 -8.38 5.72 -3.49
C PHE A 218 -7.25 4.68 -3.42
N LEU A 219 -6.20 4.95 -2.64
CA LEU A 219 -5.09 4.01 -2.48
C LEU A 219 -5.55 2.67 -1.91
N LEU A 220 -6.47 2.67 -0.95
CA LEU A 220 -7.07 1.45 -0.39
C LEU A 220 -7.84 0.66 -1.45
N ALA A 221 -8.68 1.32 -2.27
CA ALA A 221 -9.43 0.68 -3.35
C ALA A 221 -8.49 0.14 -4.45
N GLN A 222 -7.47 0.91 -4.83
CA GLN A 222 -6.44 0.48 -5.77
C GLN A 222 -5.69 -0.76 -5.25
N GLN A 223 -5.27 -0.76 -4.00
CA GLN A 223 -4.55 -1.87 -3.39
C GLN A 223 -5.43 -3.13 -3.29
N LEU A 224 -6.70 -2.98 -2.88
CA LEU A 224 -7.65 -4.08 -2.87
C LEU A 224 -7.74 -4.74 -4.26
N ARG A 225 -7.91 -3.93 -5.31
CA ARG A 225 -7.95 -4.42 -6.68
C ARG A 225 -6.62 -5.07 -7.10
N LYS A 226 -5.49 -4.36 -6.96
CA LYS A 226 -4.17 -4.84 -7.42
C LYS A 226 -3.78 -6.19 -6.81
N ASN A 227 -4.10 -6.40 -5.55
CA ASN A 227 -3.71 -7.62 -4.85
C ASN A 227 -4.61 -8.82 -5.15
N ASN A 228 -5.83 -8.59 -5.68
CA ASN A 228 -6.86 -9.63 -5.72
C ASN A 228 -7.47 -9.88 -7.10
N TRP A 229 -7.19 -9.06 -8.12
CA TRP A 229 -7.81 -9.17 -9.45
C TRP A 229 -7.66 -10.55 -10.10
N ALA A 230 -6.60 -11.30 -9.79
CA ALA A 230 -6.34 -12.62 -10.32
C ALA A 230 -6.84 -13.75 -9.39
N THR A 231 -6.87 -13.50 -8.07
CA THR A 231 -7.12 -14.52 -7.04
C THR A 231 -8.53 -14.48 -6.48
N ASP A 232 -9.10 -13.28 -6.26
CA ASP A 232 -10.46 -13.11 -5.76
C ASP A 232 -11.18 -11.97 -6.49
N LYS A 233 -11.83 -12.33 -7.56
CA LYS A 233 -12.59 -11.38 -8.38
C LYS A 233 -13.81 -10.77 -7.68
N SER A 234 -14.29 -11.36 -6.59
CA SER A 234 -15.41 -10.82 -5.80
C SER A 234 -15.06 -9.49 -5.16
N LEU A 235 -13.76 -9.24 -4.90
CA LEU A 235 -13.28 -8.00 -4.32
C LEU A 235 -13.32 -6.82 -5.32
N MET A 236 -13.42 -7.10 -6.63
CA MET A 236 -13.69 -6.06 -7.62
C MET A 236 -15.05 -5.41 -7.40
N GLU A 237 -16.06 -6.20 -7.00
CA GLU A 237 -17.40 -5.70 -6.67
C GLU A 237 -17.39 -4.70 -5.51
N ARG A 238 -16.38 -4.75 -4.65
CA ARG A 238 -16.20 -3.82 -3.52
C ARG A 238 -15.38 -2.58 -3.92
N ALA A 239 -14.43 -2.73 -4.82
CA ALA A 239 -13.65 -1.59 -5.29
C ALA A 239 -14.47 -0.64 -6.17
N ILE A 240 -15.38 -1.17 -7.00
CA ILE A 240 -16.18 -0.40 -7.96
C ILE A 240 -17.01 0.72 -7.32
N PRO A 241 -17.84 0.50 -6.28
CA PRO A 241 -18.64 1.57 -5.68
C PRO A 241 -17.79 2.70 -5.09
N ILE A 242 -16.62 2.38 -4.55
CA ILE A 242 -15.69 3.38 -4.02
C ILE A 242 -15.12 4.24 -5.14
N LEU A 243 -14.68 3.62 -6.23
CA LEU A 243 -14.13 4.33 -7.38
C LEU A 243 -15.19 5.23 -8.04
N LEU A 244 -16.44 4.77 -8.14
CA LEU A 244 -17.56 5.57 -8.61
C LEU A 244 -17.80 6.78 -7.70
N ALA A 245 -17.83 6.59 -6.39
CA ALA A 245 -18.02 7.68 -5.44
C ALA A 245 -16.88 8.73 -5.51
N LEU A 246 -15.65 8.30 -5.79
CA LEU A 246 -14.51 9.21 -5.99
C LEU A 246 -14.63 9.99 -7.30
N ILE A 247 -15.09 9.36 -8.38
CA ILE A 247 -15.35 9.99 -9.68
C ILE A 247 -16.45 11.03 -9.57
N ASP A 248 -17.52 10.74 -8.83
CA ASP A 248 -18.63 11.68 -8.57
C ASP A 248 -18.15 12.97 -7.90
N VAL A 249 -17.06 12.91 -7.11
CA VAL A 249 -16.49 14.09 -6.45
C VAL A 249 -15.52 14.83 -7.37
N ASP A 250 -14.68 14.11 -8.09
CA ASP A 250 -13.64 14.69 -8.95
C ASP A 250 -13.45 13.84 -10.20
N ALA A 251 -14.18 14.20 -11.25
CA ALA A 251 -14.12 13.56 -12.55
C ALA A 251 -12.88 13.94 -13.39
N HIS A 252 -11.93 14.72 -12.86
CA HIS A 252 -10.71 15.10 -13.59
C HIS A 252 -9.51 14.21 -13.30
N LYS A 253 -9.66 13.25 -12.40
CA LYS A 253 -8.57 12.33 -12.00
C LYS A 253 -8.55 11.09 -12.91
N HIS A 254 -7.70 11.09 -13.94
CA HIS A 254 -7.57 9.97 -14.89
C HIS A 254 -7.42 8.60 -14.19
N TYR A 255 -6.69 8.57 -13.07
CA TYR A 255 -6.41 7.32 -12.36
C TYR A 255 -7.65 6.71 -11.66
N TYR A 256 -8.68 7.49 -11.34
CA TYR A 256 -9.95 6.95 -10.86
C TYR A 256 -10.63 6.12 -11.95
N PHE A 257 -10.72 6.68 -13.16
CA PHE A 257 -11.29 5.98 -14.32
C PHE A 257 -10.46 4.77 -14.74
N GLY A 258 -9.12 4.88 -14.72
CA GLY A 258 -8.24 3.76 -15.04
C GLY A 258 -8.44 2.58 -14.09
N GLN A 259 -8.51 2.83 -12.77
CA GLN A 259 -8.76 1.77 -11.78
C GLN A 259 -10.18 1.20 -11.89
N LEU A 260 -11.19 2.04 -12.21
CA LEU A 260 -12.56 1.60 -12.47
C LEU A 260 -12.62 0.68 -13.70
N GLY A 261 -11.98 1.06 -14.80
CA GLY A 261 -11.91 0.25 -16.02
C GLY A 261 -11.28 -1.13 -15.77
N TYR A 262 -10.19 -1.17 -14.99
CA TYR A 262 -9.57 -2.44 -14.58
C TYR A 262 -10.52 -3.29 -13.72
N ALA A 263 -11.17 -2.69 -12.72
CA ALA A 263 -12.07 -3.43 -11.83
C ALA A 263 -13.28 -4.01 -12.58
N LEU A 264 -13.89 -3.23 -13.48
CA LEU A 264 -15.02 -3.65 -14.32
C LEU A 264 -14.64 -4.78 -15.30
N LYS A 265 -13.41 -4.74 -15.82
CA LYS A 265 -12.87 -5.80 -16.68
C LYS A 265 -12.61 -7.10 -15.89
N ASP A 266 -12.10 -6.98 -14.66
CA ASP A 266 -11.59 -8.11 -13.88
C ASP A 266 -12.62 -8.69 -12.90
N ARG A 267 -13.84 -8.11 -12.80
CA ARG A 267 -14.92 -8.61 -11.93
C ARG A 267 -15.43 -10.00 -12.36
N ILE A 268 -16.26 -10.62 -11.50
CA ILE A 268 -16.80 -11.98 -11.74
C ILE A 268 -17.55 -12.06 -13.09
N LYS A 269 -18.35 -11.05 -13.39
CA LYS A 269 -19.04 -10.89 -14.67
C LYS A 269 -18.53 -9.61 -15.33
N PRO A 270 -17.49 -9.70 -16.19
CA PRO A 270 -16.88 -8.53 -16.79
C PRO A 270 -17.87 -7.66 -17.57
N GLU A 271 -17.77 -6.36 -17.37
CA GLU A 271 -18.54 -5.35 -18.10
C GLU A 271 -17.64 -4.66 -19.14
N TRP A 272 -17.37 -5.37 -20.23
CA TRP A 272 -16.37 -4.98 -21.23
C TRP A 272 -16.61 -3.59 -21.82
N GLN A 273 -17.87 -3.23 -22.12
CA GLN A 273 -18.20 -1.92 -22.68
C GLN A 273 -17.97 -0.79 -21.68
N THR A 274 -18.46 -0.95 -20.46
CA THR A 274 -18.30 0.04 -19.39
C THR A 274 -16.83 0.18 -19.01
N ALA A 275 -16.10 -0.94 -18.98
CA ALA A 275 -14.66 -0.94 -18.74
C ALA A 275 -13.90 -0.18 -19.82
N LYS A 276 -14.23 -0.43 -21.11
CA LYS A 276 -13.64 0.29 -22.25
C LYS A 276 -13.90 1.79 -22.15
N THR A 277 -15.14 2.20 -21.92
CA THR A 277 -15.51 3.61 -21.77
C THR A 277 -14.75 4.28 -20.61
N SER A 278 -14.59 3.59 -19.47
CA SER A 278 -13.79 4.12 -18.36
C SER A 278 -12.32 4.31 -18.73
N LEU A 279 -11.75 3.38 -19.49
CA LEU A 279 -10.36 3.49 -19.98
C LEU A 279 -10.22 4.60 -21.05
N ASP A 280 -11.21 4.79 -21.90
CA ASP A 280 -11.26 5.91 -22.86
C ASP A 280 -11.19 7.25 -22.09
N HIS A 281 -12.02 7.43 -21.06
CA HIS A 281 -11.97 8.62 -20.21
C HIS A 281 -10.62 8.80 -19.51
N ALA A 282 -10.02 7.71 -19.03
CA ALA A 282 -8.70 7.78 -18.38
C ALA A 282 -7.61 8.26 -19.36
N ILE A 283 -7.64 7.78 -20.60
CA ILE A 283 -6.69 8.15 -21.66
C ILE A 283 -6.92 9.62 -22.09
N ASP A 284 -8.16 10.03 -22.28
CA ASP A 284 -8.50 11.39 -22.68
C ASP A 284 -8.07 12.41 -21.61
N LEU A 285 -8.29 12.10 -20.32
CA LEU A 285 -7.90 12.96 -19.20
C LEU A 285 -6.38 13.01 -19.02
N LEU A 286 -5.67 11.91 -19.28
CA LEU A 286 -4.22 11.87 -19.19
C LEU A 286 -3.57 12.76 -20.26
N GLY A 287 -4.15 12.77 -21.46
CA GLY A 287 -3.67 13.55 -22.61
C GLY A 287 -2.30 13.10 -23.13
N SER A 288 -1.87 13.70 -24.22
CA SER A 288 -0.59 13.38 -24.86
C SER A 288 0.63 14.03 -24.19
N GLU A 289 0.43 15.05 -23.37
CA GLU A 289 1.52 15.85 -22.77
C GLU A 289 2.09 15.20 -21.50
N ALA A 290 1.32 14.39 -20.79
CA ALA A 290 1.71 13.79 -19.51
C ALA A 290 2.50 12.48 -19.64
N GLY A 291 2.80 12.03 -20.85
CA GLY A 291 3.31 10.70 -21.12
C GLY A 291 2.20 9.64 -21.07
N SER A 292 2.32 8.59 -21.89
CA SER A 292 1.33 7.53 -21.94
C SER A 292 1.37 6.71 -20.63
N TRP A 293 0.19 6.24 -20.18
CA TRP A 293 0.12 5.17 -19.19
C TRP A 293 -0.22 3.88 -19.94
N PRO A 294 0.77 3.16 -20.45
CA PRO A 294 0.59 2.12 -21.48
C PRO A 294 -0.33 0.97 -21.05
N LEU A 295 -0.55 0.84 -19.75
CA LEU A 295 -1.51 -0.14 -19.22
C LEU A 295 -2.98 0.23 -19.48
N TYR A 296 -3.31 1.51 -19.73
CA TYR A 296 -4.68 1.88 -20.11
C TYR A 296 -5.00 1.35 -21.50
N GLU A 297 -4.14 1.64 -22.48
CA GLU A 297 -4.29 1.18 -23.85
C GLU A 297 -4.24 -0.33 -23.94
N PHE A 298 -3.33 -1.00 -23.23
CA PHE A 298 -3.28 -2.46 -23.19
C PHE A 298 -4.58 -3.09 -22.70
N ASN A 299 -5.14 -2.58 -21.61
CA ASN A 299 -6.40 -3.08 -21.07
C ASN A 299 -7.61 -2.68 -21.92
N ARG A 300 -7.57 -1.52 -22.58
CA ARG A 300 -8.58 -1.13 -23.58
C ARG A 300 -8.57 -2.06 -24.79
N ALA A 301 -7.39 -2.44 -25.28
CA ALA A 301 -7.27 -3.45 -26.33
C ALA A 301 -7.92 -4.78 -25.94
N ILE A 302 -7.73 -5.26 -24.69
CA ILE A 302 -8.41 -6.47 -24.20
C ILE A 302 -9.94 -6.30 -24.22
N CYS A 303 -10.46 -5.16 -23.79
CA CYS A 303 -11.90 -4.88 -23.83
C CYS A 303 -12.41 -4.87 -25.28
N SER A 304 -11.72 -4.20 -26.21
CA SER A 304 -12.06 -4.12 -27.62
C SER A 304 -12.07 -5.51 -28.28
N ILE A 305 -11.08 -6.35 -27.95
CA ILE A 305 -11.03 -7.75 -28.42
C ILE A 305 -12.26 -8.54 -27.92
N ARG A 306 -12.62 -8.40 -26.66
CA ARG A 306 -13.76 -9.11 -26.08
C ARG A 306 -15.12 -8.63 -26.58
N LEU A 307 -15.19 -7.39 -27.05
CA LEU A 307 -16.38 -6.81 -27.67
C LEU A 307 -16.51 -7.13 -29.16
N ASP A 308 -15.44 -7.60 -29.81
CA ASP A 308 -15.44 -7.94 -31.23
C ASP A 308 -16.16 -9.26 -31.47
N SER A 309 -17.28 -9.20 -32.20
CA SER A 309 -18.08 -10.37 -32.56
C SER A 309 -17.31 -11.36 -33.46
N ASN A 310 -16.44 -10.87 -34.34
CA ASN A 310 -15.59 -11.72 -35.15
C ASN A 310 -14.60 -12.53 -34.32
N TYR A 311 -14.01 -11.92 -33.31
CA TYR A 311 -13.14 -12.62 -32.36
C TYR A 311 -13.91 -13.70 -31.59
N ALA A 312 -15.13 -13.40 -31.14
CA ALA A 312 -15.99 -14.37 -30.48
C ALA A 312 -16.29 -15.59 -31.34
N ASP A 313 -16.47 -15.38 -32.68
CA ASP A 313 -16.67 -16.42 -33.68
C ASP A 313 -15.36 -17.13 -34.10
N GLY A 314 -14.21 -16.76 -33.58
CA GLY A 314 -12.90 -17.28 -33.97
C GLY A 314 -12.43 -16.82 -35.35
N LYS A 315 -12.92 -15.67 -35.83
CA LYS A 315 -12.57 -15.05 -37.11
C LYS A 315 -11.66 -13.83 -36.92
N PRO A 316 -10.91 -13.42 -37.96
CA PRO A 316 -10.19 -12.16 -37.95
C PRO A 316 -11.15 -10.97 -37.77
N SER A 317 -10.73 -9.96 -37.05
CA SER A 317 -11.46 -8.70 -36.86
C SER A 317 -11.64 -7.97 -38.20
N ASP A 318 -12.71 -7.20 -38.34
CA ASP A 318 -12.86 -6.26 -39.43
C ASP A 318 -11.74 -5.18 -39.42
N VAL A 319 -11.65 -4.43 -40.52
CA VAL A 319 -10.56 -3.45 -40.71
C VAL A 319 -10.57 -2.34 -39.64
N ALA A 320 -11.77 -1.89 -39.21
CA ALA A 320 -11.90 -0.81 -38.27
C ALA A 320 -11.49 -1.26 -36.86
N SER A 321 -12.08 -2.36 -36.38
CA SER A 321 -11.77 -2.97 -35.08
C SER A 321 -10.29 -3.35 -34.99
N ARG A 322 -9.74 -3.94 -36.06
CA ARG A 322 -8.33 -4.30 -36.13
C ARG A 322 -7.42 -3.06 -35.99
N LYS A 323 -7.75 -1.97 -36.68
CA LYS A 323 -6.96 -0.73 -36.64
C LYS A 323 -6.92 -0.16 -35.22
N GLU A 324 -8.05 -0.11 -34.53
CA GLU A 324 -8.15 0.37 -33.14
C GLU A 324 -7.31 -0.49 -32.19
N ILE A 325 -7.49 -1.80 -32.21
CA ILE A 325 -6.76 -2.72 -31.33
C ILE A 325 -5.24 -2.66 -31.59
N VAL A 326 -4.82 -2.63 -32.86
CA VAL A 326 -3.39 -2.50 -33.22
C VAL A 326 -2.82 -1.19 -32.71
N GLN A 327 -3.57 -0.09 -32.81
CA GLN A 327 -3.11 1.20 -32.32
C GLN A 327 -2.87 1.17 -30.80
N ASP A 328 -3.78 0.60 -30.03
CA ASP A 328 -3.65 0.45 -28.58
C ASP A 328 -2.45 -0.41 -28.21
N LEU A 329 -2.28 -1.56 -28.86
CA LEU A 329 -1.16 -2.45 -28.63
C LEU A 329 0.19 -1.80 -29.00
N ARG A 330 0.24 -0.97 -30.05
CA ARG A 330 1.44 -0.17 -30.39
C ARG A 330 1.76 0.87 -29.33
N THR A 331 0.75 1.59 -28.84
CA THR A 331 0.95 2.57 -27.78
C THR A 331 1.43 1.89 -26.52
N ALA A 332 0.83 0.77 -26.14
CA ALA A 332 1.27 -0.05 -25.01
C ALA A 332 2.73 -0.49 -25.17
N ARG A 333 3.13 -0.97 -26.34
CA ARG A 333 4.50 -1.40 -26.61
C ARG A 333 5.54 -0.29 -26.44
N ARG A 334 5.23 0.92 -26.91
CA ARG A 334 6.16 2.05 -26.82
C ARG A 334 6.44 2.49 -25.38
N GLY A 335 5.49 2.29 -24.49
CA GLY A 335 5.57 2.73 -23.10
C GLY A 335 5.92 1.61 -22.11
N LEU A 336 5.90 0.33 -22.53
CA LEU A 336 6.28 -0.81 -21.71
C LEU A 336 7.64 -1.33 -22.16
N GLU A 337 8.59 -1.46 -21.26
CA GLU A 337 9.93 -1.93 -21.55
C GLU A 337 9.92 -3.36 -22.14
N ASP A 338 8.98 -4.19 -21.69
CA ASP A 338 8.81 -5.57 -22.17
C ASP A 338 7.35 -5.97 -22.40
N LEU A 339 6.80 -5.59 -23.56
CA LEU A 339 5.50 -6.11 -24.00
C LEU A 339 5.54 -7.63 -24.22
N GLY A 340 6.70 -8.18 -24.58
CA GLY A 340 6.87 -9.62 -24.76
C GLY A 340 6.56 -10.38 -23.48
N GLU A 341 7.16 -9.96 -22.36
CA GLU A 341 6.91 -10.54 -21.03
C GLU A 341 5.43 -10.39 -20.65
N LEU A 342 4.84 -9.22 -20.89
CA LEU A 342 3.42 -8.99 -20.63
C LEU A 342 2.51 -9.93 -21.40
N LEU A 343 2.86 -10.23 -22.65
CA LEU A 343 2.10 -11.15 -23.50
C LEU A 343 2.19 -12.61 -23.03
N GLU A 344 3.27 -13.01 -22.36
CA GLU A 344 3.40 -14.35 -21.77
C GLU A 344 2.50 -14.56 -20.55
N GLN A 345 2.04 -13.49 -19.91
CA GLN A 345 1.20 -13.58 -18.73
C GLN A 345 -0.18 -14.23 -19.00
N PRO A 346 -0.74 -14.98 -18.05
CA PRO A 346 -2.03 -15.65 -18.21
C PRO A 346 -3.20 -14.73 -18.61
N TYR A 347 -3.18 -13.49 -18.12
CA TYR A 347 -4.22 -12.50 -18.42
C TYR A 347 -4.16 -11.94 -19.84
N SER A 348 -3.10 -12.23 -20.59
CA SER A 348 -2.92 -11.79 -21.98
C SER A 348 -3.39 -12.83 -23.01
N VAL A 349 -4.06 -13.90 -22.58
CA VAL A 349 -4.52 -15.00 -23.45
C VAL A 349 -5.37 -14.49 -24.62
N ASP A 350 -6.24 -13.50 -24.39
CA ASP A 350 -7.07 -12.93 -25.45
C ASP A 350 -6.25 -12.17 -26.48
N VAL A 351 -5.26 -11.41 -26.06
CA VAL A 351 -4.37 -10.66 -26.96
C VAL A 351 -3.55 -11.64 -27.81
N ARG A 352 -2.98 -12.69 -27.22
CA ARG A 352 -2.23 -13.72 -27.98
C ARG A 352 -3.11 -14.41 -29.01
N ARG A 353 -4.31 -14.86 -28.63
CA ARG A 353 -5.26 -15.50 -29.55
C ARG A 353 -5.68 -14.56 -30.67
N TRP A 354 -5.94 -13.29 -30.34
CA TRP A 354 -6.30 -12.27 -31.29
C TRP A 354 -5.17 -12.02 -32.30
N LEU A 355 -3.93 -11.91 -31.87
CA LEU A 355 -2.75 -11.77 -32.74
C LEU A 355 -2.62 -12.96 -33.71
N GLN A 356 -2.84 -14.18 -33.23
CA GLN A 356 -2.81 -15.37 -34.07
C GLN A 356 -3.90 -15.31 -35.17
N LEU A 357 -5.14 -14.97 -34.80
CA LEU A 357 -6.26 -14.87 -35.75
C LEU A 357 -6.05 -13.78 -36.81
N ASN A 358 -5.40 -12.68 -36.45
CA ASN A 358 -5.20 -11.51 -37.29
C ASN A 358 -3.84 -11.49 -38.03
N GLY A 359 -3.10 -12.62 -38.05
CA GLY A 359 -1.84 -12.76 -38.78
C GLY A 359 -0.68 -11.99 -38.14
N ALA A 360 -0.66 -11.91 -36.79
CA ALA A 360 0.39 -11.24 -36.01
C ALA A 360 0.79 -9.88 -36.62
N PRO A 361 -0.10 -8.87 -36.60
CA PRO A 361 0.22 -7.57 -37.18
C PRO A 361 1.47 -6.98 -36.50
N ARG A 362 2.32 -6.33 -37.31
CA ARG A 362 3.51 -5.67 -36.76
C ARG A 362 3.10 -4.58 -35.76
N LEU A 363 3.67 -4.63 -34.57
CA LEU A 363 3.43 -3.68 -33.48
C LEU A 363 4.56 -2.62 -33.37
N ASP A 364 5.48 -2.64 -34.37
CA ASP A 364 6.61 -1.69 -34.45
C ASP A 364 6.15 -0.25 -34.67
#